data_5babfaf28e5d93238037b81a8090bdf5
#
_entry.id   5babfaf28e5d93238037b81a8090bdf5
#
_cell.length_a   1.000
_cell.length_b   1.000
_cell.length_c   1.000
_cell.angle_alpha   90.00
_cell.angle_beta   90.00
_cell.angle_gamma   90.00
#
_symmetry.space_group_name_H-M   'P 1'
#
loop_
_entity.id
_entity.type
_entity.pdbx_description
1 polymer ?
#
loop_
_entity_poly.entity_id
_entity_poly.type
_entity_poly.pdbx_seq_one_letter_code
_entity_poly.pdbx_strand_id
1 'polypeptide(L)'
;MLSNEFKEFARLLNDQNVEYLLVGGYAVVFYGYVRFTGDIDFWIHPTKKNASRVVEVLSKFGFGSLDLSIDDFTKDDQIIKLGYPPNRIDIITSVTGLTFSDCYPKRVSFTIEGVDIQTISLEDLKKNKKASGRYKDLDDLENL
;
A
#
# COMPACT_ATOMS: atom_id res chain seq x y z
N MET A 1 6.23 -15.94 -4.12
CA MET A 1 5.14 -15.20 -3.56
C MET A 1 5.47 -13.72 -3.47
N LEU A 2 5.86 -13.14 -2.33
CA LEU A 2 6.31 -11.75 -2.29
C LEU A 2 7.77 -11.68 -2.69
N SER A 3 8.14 -10.71 -3.55
CA SER A 3 9.54 -10.52 -3.91
C SER A 3 10.36 -10.04 -2.71
N ASN A 4 11.66 -10.25 -2.76
CA ASN A 4 12.55 -9.77 -1.69
C ASN A 4 12.50 -8.25 -1.56
N GLU A 5 12.35 -7.53 -2.66
CA GLU A 5 12.25 -6.07 -2.67
C GLU A 5 10.98 -5.60 -1.96
N PHE A 6 9.84 -6.25 -2.21
CA PHE A 6 8.59 -5.92 -1.55
C PHE A 6 8.66 -6.18 -0.06
N LYS A 7 9.26 -7.32 0.35
CA LYS A 7 9.45 -7.64 1.76
C LYS A 7 10.37 -6.63 2.45
N GLU A 8 11.46 -6.25 1.80
CA GLU A 8 12.40 -5.29 2.34
C GLU A 8 11.75 -3.92 2.51
N PHE A 9 10.98 -3.49 1.52
CA PHE A 9 10.27 -2.21 1.61
C PHE A 9 9.26 -2.21 2.76
N ALA A 10 8.47 -3.28 2.89
CA ALA A 10 7.52 -3.41 4.01
C ALA A 10 8.24 -3.42 5.37
N ARG A 11 9.40 -4.09 5.44
CA ARG A 11 10.20 -4.12 6.65
C ARG A 11 10.68 -2.72 7.04
N LEU A 12 11.12 -1.92 6.07
CA LEU A 12 11.52 -0.53 6.30
C LEU A 12 10.34 0.35 6.74
N LEU A 13 9.16 0.15 6.15
CA LEU A 13 7.95 0.86 6.59
C LEU A 13 7.67 0.58 8.07
N ASN A 14 7.79 -0.68 8.48
CA ASN A 14 7.59 -1.07 9.88
C ASN A 14 8.68 -0.47 10.79
N ASP A 15 9.93 -0.55 10.39
CA ASP A 15 11.06 -0.07 11.19
C ASP A 15 11.01 1.43 11.42
N GLN A 16 10.51 2.20 10.45
CA GLN A 16 10.36 3.65 10.55
C GLN A 16 9.01 4.07 11.15
N ASN A 17 8.21 3.12 11.60
CA ASN A 17 6.89 3.38 12.18
C ASN A 17 5.95 4.15 11.24
N VAL A 18 6.02 3.87 9.95
CA VAL A 18 5.11 4.45 8.98
C VAL A 18 3.70 3.89 9.19
N GLU A 19 2.70 4.77 9.20
CA GLU A 19 1.30 4.37 9.16
C GLU A 19 0.92 4.11 7.71
N TYR A 20 0.65 2.85 7.39
CA TYR A 20 0.32 2.41 6.04
C TYR A 20 -0.67 1.26 6.06
N LEU A 21 -1.35 1.06 4.93
CA LEU A 21 -2.18 -0.11 4.69
C LEU A 21 -1.85 -0.67 3.31
N LEU A 22 -1.59 -1.96 3.24
CA LEU A 22 -1.54 -2.66 1.96
C LEU A 22 -2.96 -2.69 1.38
N VAL A 23 -3.09 -2.24 0.14
CA VAL A 23 -4.35 -2.24 -0.61
C VAL A 23 -4.12 -2.86 -1.99
N GLY A 24 -5.10 -2.77 -2.87
CA GLY A 24 -4.94 -3.20 -4.26
C GLY A 24 -4.83 -4.70 -4.44
N GLY A 25 -4.17 -5.12 -5.52
CA GLY A 25 -4.12 -6.52 -5.95
C GLY A 25 -3.49 -7.47 -4.94
N TYR A 26 -2.41 -7.05 -4.27
CA TYR A 26 -1.77 -7.91 -3.26
C TYR A 26 -2.65 -8.10 -2.03
N ALA A 27 -3.46 -7.10 -1.64
CA ALA A 27 -4.43 -7.29 -0.57
C ALA A 27 -5.47 -8.33 -0.97
N VAL A 28 -5.94 -8.30 -2.21
CA VAL A 28 -6.87 -9.30 -2.74
C VAL A 28 -6.26 -10.71 -2.67
N VAL A 29 -4.99 -10.83 -3.08
CA VAL A 29 -4.26 -12.10 -3.00
C VAL A 29 -4.14 -12.59 -1.55
N PHE A 30 -3.83 -11.70 -0.61
CA PHE A 30 -3.71 -12.05 0.81
C PHE A 30 -5.03 -12.57 1.39
N TYR A 31 -6.16 -12.08 0.88
CA TYR A 31 -7.48 -12.56 1.29
C TYR A 31 -7.92 -13.82 0.53
N GLY A 32 -7.07 -14.39 -0.30
CA GLY A 32 -7.26 -15.72 -0.87
C GLY A 32 -7.58 -15.80 -2.35
N TYR A 33 -7.79 -14.67 -3.04
CA TYR A 33 -8.00 -14.69 -4.48
C TYR A 33 -6.66 -14.60 -5.21
N VAL A 34 -6.12 -15.75 -5.56
CA VAL A 34 -4.81 -15.83 -6.23
C VAL A 34 -4.92 -15.36 -7.68
N ARG A 35 -4.22 -14.28 -8.00
CA ARG A 35 -4.11 -13.77 -9.35
C ARG A 35 -2.80 -13.01 -9.54
N PHE A 36 -2.42 -12.77 -10.79
CA PHE A 36 -1.23 -11.98 -11.09
C PHE A 36 -1.47 -10.52 -10.71
N THR A 37 -0.43 -9.89 -10.15
CA THR A 37 -0.40 -8.45 -9.90
C THR A 37 1.03 -7.96 -10.12
N GLY A 38 1.18 -6.89 -10.89
CA GLY A 38 2.48 -6.35 -11.31
C GLY A 38 3.04 -5.26 -10.41
N ASP A 39 2.28 -4.84 -9.41
CA ASP A 39 2.65 -3.78 -8.48
C ASP A 39 2.10 -4.07 -7.11
N ILE A 40 2.75 -3.50 -6.09
CA ILE A 40 2.26 -3.54 -4.72
C ILE A 40 1.89 -2.13 -4.29
N ASP A 41 0.70 -1.97 -3.68
CA ASP A 41 0.14 -0.67 -3.35
C ASP A 41 0.13 -0.45 -1.85
N PHE A 42 0.86 0.55 -1.39
CA PHE A 42 0.86 0.97 0.01
C PHE A 42 0.13 2.31 0.14
N TRP A 43 -0.98 2.30 0.85
CA TRP A 43 -1.73 3.50 1.17
C TRP A 43 -1.19 4.09 2.45
N ILE A 44 -0.66 5.30 2.41
CA ILE A 44 -0.06 5.96 3.57
C ILE A 44 -0.98 7.02 4.14
N HIS A 45 -0.85 7.25 5.45
CA HIS A 45 -1.53 8.37 6.10
C HIS A 45 -0.86 9.67 5.66
N PRO A 46 -1.56 10.62 5.01
CA PRO A 46 -0.93 11.78 4.38
C PRO A 46 -0.68 12.93 5.36
N THR A 47 -0.20 12.66 6.57
CA THR A 47 0.22 13.69 7.53
C THR A 47 1.68 14.02 7.33
N LYS A 48 2.09 15.24 7.73
CA LYS A 48 3.49 15.66 7.62
C LYS A 48 4.43 14.73 8.38
N LYS A 49 4.04 14.34 9.59
CA LYS A 49 4.83 13.43 10.43
C LYS A 49 5.04 12.09 9.72
N ASN A 50 3.98 11.50 9.20
CA ASN A 50 4.05 10.22 8.52
C ASN A 50 4.81 10.35 7.20
N ALA A 51 4.58 11.42 6.45
CA ALA A 51 5.28 11.69 5.20
C ALA A 51 6.80 11.78 5.40
N SER A 52 7.25 12.40 6.49
CA SER A 52 8.69 12.48 6.79
C SER A 52 9.29 11.10 7.00
N ARG A 53 8.53 10.20 7.62
CA ARG A 53 8.96 8.80 7.80
C ARG A 53 9.01 8.04 6.47
N VAL A 54 8.07 8.30 5.57
CA VAL A 54 8.08 7.73 4.23
C VAL A 54 9.31 8.16 3.45
N VAL A 55 9.65 9.45 3.50
CA VAL A 55 10.86 9.98 2.85
C VAL A 55 12.11 9.28 3.38
N GLU A 56 12.18 9.04 4.68
CA GLU A 56 13.30 8.31 5.29
C GLU A 56 13.37 6.86 4.80
N VAL A 57 12.23 6.19 4.66
CA VAL A 57 12.17 4.84 4.09
C VAL A 57 12.72 4.83 2.66
N LEU A 58 12.31 5.79 1.85
CA LEU A 58 12.78 5.89 0.46
C LEU A 58 14.29 6.09 0.39
N SER A 59 14.84 6.95 1.25
CA SER A 59 16.28 7.15 1.33
C SER A 59 17.02 5.85 1.68
N LYS A 60 16.53 5.12 2.68
CA LYS A 60 17.14 3.86 3.12
C LYS A 60 16.99 2.74 2.09
N PHE A 61 15.90 2.77 1.31
CA PHE A 61 15.66 1.76 0.26
C PHE A 61 16.44 2.03 -1.02
N GLY A 62 17.11 3.19 -1.13
CA GLY A 62 17.92 3.55 -2.29
C GLY A 62 17.26 4.50 -3.28
N PHE A 63 16.12 5.07 -2.94
CA PHE A 63 15.41 6.05 -3.79
C PHE A 63 15.67 7.51 -3.39
N GLY A 64 16.70 7.77 -2.59
CA GLY A 64 17.02 9.14 -2.15
C GLY A 64 17.35 10.10 -3.28
N SER A 65 17.83 9.60 -4.43
CA SER A 65 18.16 10.41 -5.59
C SER A 65 16.94 10.87 -6.40
N LEU A 66 15.73 10.39 -6.08
CA LEU A 66 14.51 10.75 -6.80
C LEU A 66 13.98 12.13 -6.41
N ASP A 67 14.62 12.81 -5.46
CA ASP A 67 14.24 14.17 -5.04
C ASP A 67 12.78 14.29 -4.57
N LEU A 68 12.28 13.24 -3.92
CA LEU A 68 10.94 13.24 -3.34
C LEU A 68 10.95 13.96 -1.98
N SER A 69 9.95 14.79 -1.75
CA SER A 69 9.83 15.58 -0.53
C SER A 69 8.59 15.18 0.29
N ILE A 70 8.54 15.70 1.51
CA ILE A 70 7.38 15.51 2.40
C ILE A 70 6.09 15.95 1.70
N ASP A 71 6.12 17.05 0.95
CA ASP A 71 4.93 17.58 0.26
C ASP A 71 4.35 16.59 -0.75
N ASP A 72 5.18 15.77 -1.37
CA ASP A 72 4.71 14.76 -2.32
C ASP A 72 3.78 13.72 -1.67
N PHE A 73 3.90 13.54 -0.36
CA PHE A 73 3.15 12.52 0.40
C PHE A 73 2.08 13.11 1.32
N THR A 74 1.84 14.42 1.27
CA THR A 74 0.80 15.08 2.07
C THR A 74 -0.39 15.55 1.24
N LYS A 75 -0.24 15.59 -0.09
CA LYS A 75 -1.33 15.99 -0.99
C LYS A 75 -2.28 14.83 -1.24
N ASP A 76 -3.57 15.12 -1.38
CA ASP A 76 -4.56 14.12 -1.75
C ASP A 76 -4.33 13.66 -3.20
N ASP A 77 -4.83 12.46 -3.50
CA ASP A 77 -4.91 11.90 -4.85
C ASP A 77 -3.55 11.79 -5.56
N GLN A 78 -2.50 11.47 -4.79
CA GLN A 78 -1.18 11.24 -5.35
C GLN A 78 -0.87 9.75 -5.44
N ILE A 79 -0.24 9.36 -6.55
CA ILE A 79 0.31 8.01 -6.74
C ILE A 79 1.77 8.20 -7.14
N ILE A 80 2.69 7.76 -6.29
CA ILE A 80 4.12 7.79 -6.58
C ILE A 80 4.55 6.37 -6.93
N LYS A 81 4.97 6.17 -8.18
CA LYS A 81 5.34 4.86 -8.72
C LYS A 81 6.86 4.70 -8.68
N LEU A 82 7.33 3.63 -8.04
CA LEU A 82 8.75 3.35 -7.85
C LEU A 82 9.10 2.03 -8.56
N GLY A 83 10.04 2.11 -9.49
CA GLY A 83 10.48 0.94 -10.26
C GLY A 83 9.51 0.57 -11.38
N TYR A 84 9.58 -0.69 -11.80
CA TYR A 84 8.83 -1.22 -12.94
C TYR A 84 8.23 -2.59 -12.61
N PRO A 85 7.08 -2.96 -13.24
CA PRO A 85 6.55 -4.31 -13.07
C PRO A 85 7.59 -5.38 -13.46
N PRO A 86 7.63 -6.53 -12.78
CA PRO A 86 6.71 -6.99 -11.73
C PRO A 86 7.04 -6.52 -10.31
N ASN A 87 8.04 -5.67 -10.14
CA ASN A 87 8.51 -5.22 -8.83
C ASN A 87 8.22 -3.74 -8.56
N ARG A 88 7.21 -3.18 -9.23
CA ARG A 88 6.83 -1.78 -9.02
C ARG A 88 6.13 -1.61 -7.66
N ILE A 89 6.57 -0.59 -6.93
CA ILE A 89 5.97 -0.20 -5.66
C ILE A 89 5.23 1.11 -5.88
N ASP A 90 3.94 1.14 -5.55
CA ASP A 90 3.12 2.34 -5.63
C ASP A 90 2.82 2.83 -4.21
N ILE A 91 3.12 4.10 -3.94
CA ILE A 91 2.73 4.76 -2.70
C ILE A 91 1.57 5.69 -3.03
N ILE A 92 0.43 5.47 -2.38
CA ILE A 92 -0.78 6.24 -2.67
C ILE A 92 -1.24 7.00 -1.43
N THR A 93 -1.80 8.18 -1.63
CA THR A 93 -2.26 9.04 -0.53
C THR A 93 -3.77 9.03 -0.36
N SER A 94 -4.52 8.53 -1.33
CA SER A 94 -5.98 8.44 -1.28
C SER A 94 -6.46 7.15 -1.91
N VAL A 95 -7.56 6.63 -1.38
CA VAL A 95 -8.21 5.42 -1.88
C VAL A 95 -9.69 5.73 -2.07
N THR A 96 -10.24 5.37 -3.23
CA THR A 96 -11.62 5.69 -3.58
C THR A 96 -12.62 5.14 -2.57
N GLY A 97 -13.46 6.03 -2.06
CA GLY A 97 -14.56 5.68 -1.16
C GLY A 97 -14.19 5.53 0.31
N LEU A 98 -12.92 5.72 0.68
CA LEU A 98 -12.45 5.49 2.05
C LEU A 98 -11.58 6.64 2.55
N THR A 99 -11.48 6.77 3.88
CA THR A 99 -10.52 7.65 4.54
C THR A 99 -9.55 6.82 5.37
N PHE A 100 -8.29 7.23 5.42
CA PHE A 100 -7.25 6.47 6.12
C PHE A 100 -7.57 6.34 7.62
N SER A 101 -7.99 7.43 8.24
CA SER A 101 -8.28 7.45 9.68
C SER A 101 -9.39 6.48 10.08
N ASP A 102 -10.34 6.21 9.18
CA ASP A 102 -11.42 5.25 9.44
C ASP A 102 -10.97 3.81 9.24
N CYS A 103 -10.05 3.56 8.32
CA CYS A 103 -9.63 2.21 7.95
C CYS A 103 -8.48 1.68 8.80
N TYR A 104 -7.56 2.52 9.19
CA TYR A 104 -6.34 2.11 9.89
C TYR A 104 -6.60 1.37 11.20
N PRO A 105 -7.55 1.79 12.06
CA PRO A 105 -7.85 1.07 13.30
C PRO A 105 -8.35 -0.36 13.09
N LYS A 106 -8.92 -0.64 11.93
CA LYS A 106 -9.47 -1.95 11.58
C LYS A 106 -8.49 -2.84 10.81
N ARG A 107 -7.25 -2.41 10.66
CA ARG A 107 -6.23 -3.13 9.89
C ARG A 107 -6.01 -4.54 10.41
N VAL A 108 -5.58 -5.40 9.48
CA VAL A 108 -5.22 -6.78 9.77
C VAL A 108 -3.74 -6.97 9.44
N SER A 109 -2.99 -7.57 10.35
CA SER A 109 -1.58 -7.87 10.12
C SER A 109 -1.46 -9.26 9.50
N PHE A 110 -0.89 -9.33 8.29
CA PHE A 110 -0.49 -10.60 7.68
C PHE A 110 1.02 -10.77 7.83
N THR A 111 1.45 -11.92 8.31
CA THR A 111 2.87 -12.23 8.44
C THR A 111 3.30 -13.10 7.28
N ILE A 112 4.17 -12.56 6.43
CA ILE A 112 4.69 -13.26 5.24
C ILE A 112 6.21 -13.40 5.39
N GLU A 113 6.65 -14.65 5.56
CA GLU A 113 8.08 -14.96 5.69
C GLU A 113 8.79 -14.09 6.75
N GLY A 114 8.12 -13.91 7.89
CA GLY A 114 8.67 -13.17 9.02
C GLY A 114 8.48 -11.64 8.95
N VAL A 115 7.80 -11.14 7.94
CA VAL A 115 7.50 -9.70 7.82
C VAL A 115 6.01 -9.48 8.07
N ASP A 116 5.69 -8.63 9.03
CA ASP A 116 4.31 -8.23 9.30
C ASP A 116 3.90 -7.13 8.33
N ILE A 117 2.81 -7.34 7.62
CA ILE A 117 2.31 -6.37 6.64
C ILE A 117 0.93 -5.91 7.07
N GLN A 118 0.84 -4.61 7.39
CA GLN A 118 -0.43 -4.01 7.79
C GLN A 118 -1.33 -3.88 6.58
N THR A 119 -2.47 -4.54 6.62
CA THR A 119 -3.35 -4.70 5.46
C THR A 119 -4.73 -4.13 5.77
N ILE A 120 -5.33 -3.52 4.77
CA ILE A 120 -6.72 -3.06 4.84
C ILE A 120 -7.63 -4.23 5.25
N SER A 121 -8.67 -3.95 6.06
CA SER A 121 -9.64 -4.98 6.42
C SER A 121 -10.38 -5.48 5.17
N LEU A 122 -10.87 -6.72 5.21
CA LEU A 122 -11.64 -7.27 4.10
C LEU A 122 -12.88 -6.43 3.79
N GLU A 123 -13.56 -5.97 4.83
CA GLU A 123 -14.75 -5.11 4.66
C GLU A 123 -14.41 -3.82 3.92
N ASP A 124 -13.34 -3.14 4.31
CA ASP A 124 -12.93 -1.89 3.66
C ASP A 124 -12.39 -2.13 2.26
N LEU A 125 -11.68 -3.24 2.04
CA LEU A 125 -11.23 -3.63 0.70
C LEU A 125 -12.43 -3.81 -0.25
N LYS A 126 -13.47 -4.48 0.21
CA LYS A 126 -14.71 -4.65 -0.58
C LYS A 126 -15.38 -3.31 -0.88
N LYS A 127 -15.44 -2.41 0.10
CA LYS A 127 -15.98 -1.06 -0.11
C LYS A 127 -15.20 -0.30 -1.17
N ASN A 128 -13.87 -0.38 -1.14
CA ASN A 128 -13.01 0.27 -2.12
C ASN A 128 -13.23 -0.30 -3.52
N LYS A 129 -13.27 -1.62 -3.66
CA LYS A 129 -13.49 -2.27 -4.95
C LYS A 129 -14.83 -1.89 -5.55
N LYS A 130 -15.87 -1.85 -4.74
CA LYS A 130 -17.20 -1.44 -5.18
C LYS A 130 -17.23 0.03 -5.60
N ALA A 131 -16.59 0.90 -4.83
CA ALA A 131 -16.55 2.34 -5.13
C ALA A 131 -15.76 2.64 -6.41
N SER A 132 -14.65 1.93 -6.65
CA SER A 132 -13.84 2.07 -7.86
C SER A 132 -14.57 1.57 -9.11
N GLY A 133 -15.27 0.44 -9.01
CA GLY A 133 -16.20 -0.04 -10.02
C GLY A 133 -15.62 -0.42 -11.38
N ARG A 134 -14.29 -0.54 -11.53
CA ARG A 134 -13.69 -1.03 -12.78
C ARG A 134 -13.96 -2.52 -12.93
N TYR A 135 -13.89 -3.05 -14.16
CA TYR A 135 -14.14 -4.48 -14.40
C TYR A 135 -13.26 -5.38 -13.53
N LYS A 136 -12.00 -5.06 -13.40
CA LYS A 136 -11.09 -5.86 -12.56
C LYS A 136 -11.46 -5.73 -11.08
N ASP A 137 -11.97 -4.57 -10.64
CA ASP A 137 -12.42 -4.36 -9.26
C ASP A 137 -13.67 -5.18 -8.96
N LEU A 138 -14.61 -5.24 -9.90
CA LEU A 138 -15.83 -6.05 -9.76
C LEU A 138 -15.52 -7.54 -9.78
N ASP A 139 -14.55 -7.97 -10.60
CA ASP A 139 -14.08 -9.35 -10.61
C ASP A 139 -13.43 -9.71 -9.27
N ASP A 140 -12.57 -8.84 -8.74
CA ASP A 140 -11.97 -9.03 -7.42
C ASP A 140 -13.06 -9.15 -6.35
N LEU A 141 -14.07 -8.28 -6.40
CA LEU A 141 -15.17 -8.26 -5.44
C LEU A 141 -15.95 -9.57 -5.42
N GLU A 142 -16.19 -10.18 -6.58
CA GLU A 142 -16.88 -11.47 -6.67
C GLU A 142 -16.09 -12.60 -6.00
N ASN A 143 -14.78 -12.49 -5.94
CA ASN A 143 -13.88 -13.52 -5.43
C ASN A 143 -13.45 -13.31 -3.97
N LEU A 144 -13.93 -12.26 -3.34
CA LEU A 144 -13.59 -11.95 -1.95
C LEU A 144 -14.60 -12.44 -0.91
#